data_db1c9ee6cc0e24889e2dcb048bc5efe1
#
_entry.id   db1c9ee6cc0e24889e2dcb048bc5efe1
#
_cell.length_a   1.000
_cell.length_b   1.000
_cell.length_c   1.000
_cell.angle_alpha   90.00
_cell.angle_beta   90.00
_cell.angle_gamma   90.00
#
_symmetry.space_group_name_H-M   'P 1'
#
loop_
_entity.id
_entity.type
_entity.pdbx_description
1 polymer ?
#
loop_
_entity_poly.entity_id
_entity_poly.type
_entity_poly.pdbx_seq_one_letter_code
_entity_poly.pdbx_strand_id
1 'polypeptide(L)'
;MQKKHKKIRTVLLILLMLLFLLYWVVCYFLVSLALVPSFMEKTEVFNTVTEVSIEALVQTDDVKSNRTALWDETRAWLETAQAEQLSVTTQDGYRLAGVLFSPSAAADSAISPENSHRWVLLLHGYTGWKEELYPIACQYVQRGYYALVPDMRCSGESQGDFIGMGWTDRIDNQLWLKEILDRDPEAEIVLQGQSMGASCALMMSGENLPPQVKAVVSDCAYTDAYSMFAKQMKDWFGLPSFPILDSMNLMLQLRGGYDLKDASALNGVKNTSLPVLLIHGKEDDMVPVSMAQELYDAAAGKKELLIIPGAGHAQAMEKEPELYFGTIFDFLSQSLSSSSP
;
A
#
# COMPACT_ATOMS: atom_id res chain seq x y z
N MET A 1 24.72 -22.11 -54.82
CA MET A 1 24.22 -20.91 -54.11
C MET A 1 23.01 -21.20 -53.22
N GLN A 2 21.97 -21.86 -53.68
CA GLN A 2 20.73 -22.10 -52.87
C GLN A 2 20.94 -22.80 -51.51
N LYS A 3 21.82 -23.86 -51.43
CA LYS A 3 22.10 -24.54 -50.14
C LYS A 3 22.78 -23.63 -49.12
N LYS A 4 23.61 -22.67 -49.51
CA LYS A 4 24.27 -21.70 -48.63
C LYS A 4 23.29 -20.70 -48.06
N HIS A 5 22.36 -20.19 -48.87
CA HIS A 5 21.29 -19.29 -48.43
C HIS A 5 20.32 -19.97 -47.47
N LYS A 6 20.00 -21.26 -47.69
CA LYS A 6 19.13 -22.04 -46.78
C LYS A 6 19.78 -22.19 -45.40
N LYS A 7 21.09 -22.53 -45.34
CA LYS A 7 21.83 -22.62 -44.06
C LYS A 7 21.88 -21.28 -43.33
N ILE A 8 22.14 -20.16 -44.01
CA ILE A 8 22.18 -18.84 -43.40
C ILE A 8 20.78 -18.47 -42.81
N ARG A 9 19.69 -18.71 -43.55
CA ARG A 9 18.32 -18.48 -43.04
C ARG A 9 18.01 -19.32 -41.82
N THR A 10 18.43 -20.61 -41.81
CA THR A 10 18.23 -21.47 -40.64
C THR A 10 18.99 -20.97 -39.41
N VAL A 11 20.25 -20.55 -39.58
CA VAL A 11 21.05 -19.98 -38.50
C VAL A 11 20.44 -18.68 -37.98
N LEU A 12 19.95 -17.80 -38.86
CA LEU A 12 19.28 -16.56 -38.47
C LEU A 12 17.99 -16.83 -37.69
N LEU A 13 17.20 -17.81 -38.12
CA LEU A 13 15.97 -18.21 -37.40
C LEU A 13 16.28 -18.77 -36.01
N ILE A 14 17.34 -19.59 -35.89
CA ILE A 14 17.78 -20.12 -34.60
C ILE A 14 18.23 -18.96 -33.67
N LEU A 15 19.04 -18.01 -34.20
CA LEU A 15 19.47 -16.86 -33.44
C LEU A 15 18.30 -15.99 -32.98
N LEU A 16 17.32 -15.72 -33.84
CA LEU A 16 16.13 -14.99 -33.49
C LEU A 16 15.31 -15.72 -32.41
N MET A 17 15.17 -17.02 -32.50
CA MET A 17 14.51 -17.83 -31.49
C MET A 17 15.24 -17.80 -30.14
N LEU A 18 16.57 -17.87 -30.16
CA LEU A 18 17.39 -17.76 -28.94
C LEU A 18 17.26 -16.37 -28.29
N LEU A 19 17.27 -15.30 -29.08
CA LEU A 19 17.06 -13.94 -28.61
C LEU A 19 15.66 -13.76 -28.02
N PHE A 20 14.64 -14.34 -28.67
CA PHE A 20 13.26 -14.34 -28.15
C PHE A 20 13.17 -15.09 -26.82
N LEU A 21 13.77 -16.25 -26.70
CA LEU A 21 13.80 -17.00 -25.44
C LEU A 21 14.54 -16.24 -24.34
N LEU A 22 15.70 -15.64 -24.67
CA LEU A 22 16.45 -14.82 -23.73
C LEU A 22 15.63 -13.62 -23.24
N TYR A 23 14.91 -12.95 -24.13
CA TYR A 23 14.02 -11.84 -23.77
C TYR A 23 12.99 -12.26 -22.71
N TRP A 24 12.32 -13.41 -22.91
CA TRP A 24 11.34 -13.92 -21.94
C TRP A 24 11.96 -14.37 -20.61
N VAL A 25 13.18 -14.90 -20.65
CA VAL A 25 13.94 -15.20 -19.42
C VAL A 25 14.23 -13.91 -18.66
N VAL A 26 14.61 -12.84 -19.34
CA VAL A 26 14.82 -11.52 -18.72
C VAL A 26 13.51 -10.99 -18.12
N CYS A 27 12.39 -11.05 -18.84
CA CYS A 27 11.09 -10.64 -18.30
C CYS A 27 10.69 -11.46 -17.06
N TYR A 28 10.91 -12.78 -17.10
CA TYR A 28 10.67 -13.66 -15.94
C TYR A 28 11.49 -13.21 -14.72
N PHE A 29 12.77 -12.89 -14.94
CA PHE A 29 13.69 -12.43 -13.91
C PHE A 29 13.27 -11.07 -13.34
N LEU A 30 12.90 -10.12 -14.19
CA LEU A 30 12.45 -8.78 -13.79
C LEU A 30 11.16 -8.84 -12.96
N VAL A 31 10.17 -9.67 -13.36
CA VAL A 31 8.95 -9.88 -12.57
C VAL A 31 9.29 -10.50 -11.21
N SER A 32 10.19 -11.47 -11.17
CA SER A 32 10.61 -12.09 -9.92
C SER A 32 11.34 -11.10 -9.00
N LEU A 33 12.19 -10.25 -9.57
CA LEU A 33 12.90 -9.20 -8.83
C LEU A 33 11.95 -8.14 -8.28
N ALA A 34 10.86 -7.82 -8.99
CA ALA A 34 9.93 -6.78 -8.58
C ALA A 34 8.80 -7.28 -7.65
N LEU A 35 8.37 -8.53 -7.77
CA LEU A 35 7.11 -8.96 -7.15
C LEU A 35 7.17 -10.29 -6.38
N VAL A 36 8.36 -10.93 -6.28
CA VAL A 36 8.55 -12.19 -5.56
C VAL A 36 9.56 -12.01 -4.42
N PRO A 37 9.11 -11.80 -3.17
CA PRO A 37 10.00 -11.49 -2.03
C PRO A 37 11.09 -12.54 -1.80
N SER A 38 10.76 -13.80 -1.86
CA SER A 38 11.74 -14.89 -1.70
C SER A 38 12.86 -14.88 -2.76
N PHE A 39 12.65 -14.19 -3.87
CA PHE A 39 13.66 -13.95 -4.91
C PHE A 39 14.43 -12.66 -4.64
N MET A 40 13.75 -11.61 -4.17
CA MET A 40 14.34 -10.32 -3.79
C MET A 40 15.40 -10.50 -2.69
N GLU A 41 15.07 -11.22 -1.63
CA GLU A 41 15.98 -11.47 -0.49
C GLU A 41 17.28 -12.21 -0.88
N LYS A 42 17.23 -13.02 -1.94
CA LYS A 42 18.39 -13.78 -2.44
C LYS A 42 19.30 -12.96 -3.34
N THR A 43 18.88 -11.77 -3.74
CA THR A 43 19.66 -10.93 -4.65
C THR A 43 20.19 -9.70 -3.90
N GLU A 44 21.53 -9.58 -3.77
CA GLU A 44 22.17 -8.38 -3.19
C GLU A 44 21.80 -7.08 -3.94
N VAL A 45 21.33 -7.21 -5.17
CA VAL A 45 20.87 -6.09 -6.02
C VAL A 45 19.67 -5.38 -5.38
N PHE A 46 18.77 -6.12 -4.77
CA PHE A 46 17.60 -5.53 -4.10
C PHE A 46 17.98 -4.70 -2.88
N ASN A 47 18.88 -5.24 -2.04
CA ASN A 47 19.37 -4.52 -0.86
C ASN A 47 20.07 -3.22 -1.27
N THR A 48 20.87 -3.26 -2.34
CA THR A 48 21.56 -2.07 -2.87
C THR A 48 20.57 -1.03 -3.44
N VAL A 49 19.54 -1.48 -4.16
CA VAL A 49 18.51 -0.58 -4.74
C VAL A 49 17.64 0.04 -3.66
N THR A 50 17.25 -0.73 -2.63
CA THR A 50 16.45 -0.22 -1.51
C THR A 50 17.26 0.72 -0.62
N GLU A 51 18.54 0.43 -0.32
CA GLU A 51 19.42 1.33 0.42
C GLU A 51 19.62 2.66 -0.33
N VAL A 52 19.92 2.61 -1.62
CA VAL A 52 20.07 3.82 -2.47
C VAL A 52 18.75 4.59 -2.58
N SER A 53 17.61 3.90 -2.66
CA SER A 53 16.29 4.54 -2.73
C SER A 53 15.93 5.21 -1.41
N ILE A 54 16.25 4.60 -0.27
CA ILE A 54 16.00 5.17 1.07
C ILE A 54 16.96 6.34 1.34
N GLU A 55 18.23 6.25 0.93
CA GLU A 55 19.19 7.35 1.05
C GLU A 55 18.87 8.53 0.11
N ALA A 56 18.31 8.25 -1.07
CA ALA A 56 17.88 9.29 -2.02
C ALA A 56 16.59 10.00 -1.61
N LEU A 57 15.79 9.44 -0.70
CA LEU A 57 14.66 10.16 -0.10
C LEU A 57 15.18 11.42 0.60
N VAL A 58 14.65 12.58 0.23
CA VAL A 58 15.03 13.88 0.81
C VAL A 58 14.78 13.84 2.31
N GLN A 59 15.80 13.46 3.08
CA GLN A 59 15.76 13.43 4.53
C GLN A 59 16.26 14.76 5.08
N THR A 60 15.37 15.75 5.13
CA THR A 60 15.64 17.00 5.82
C THR A 60 15.78 16.77 7.34
N ASP A 61 16.51 17.64 8.03
CA ASP A 61 16.77 17.46 9.48
C ASP A 61 15.49 17.45 10.32
N ASP A 62 14.46 18.19 9.90
CA ASP A 62 13.13 18.20 10.51
C ASP A 62 12.42 16.85 10.35
N VAL A 63 12.44 16.25 9.15
CA VAL A 63 11.88 14.90 8.91
C VAL A 63 12.56 13.86 9.81
N LYS A 64 13.88 13.88 9.90
CA LYS A 64 14.64 12.96 10.79
C LYS A 64 14.29 13.14 12.25
N SER A 65 14.22 14.40 12.69
CA SER A 65 13.90 14.75 14.06
C SER A 65 12.49 14.29 14.44
N ASN A 66 11.51 14.62 13.60
CA ASN A 66 10.12 14.22 13.83
C ASN A 66 9.94 12.70 13.77
N ARG A 67 10.59 12.02 12.81
CA ARG A 67 10.61 10.55 12.76
C ARG A 67 11.12 9.96 14.08
N THR A 68 12.23 10.47 14.59
CA THR A 68 12.80 10.02 15.85
C THR A 68 11.81 10.22 17.00
N ALA A 69 11.19 11.40 17.10
CA ALA A 69 10.22 11.71 18.15
C ALA A 69 8.99 10.80 18.09
N LEU A 70 8.42 10.57 16.88
CA LEU A 70 7.29 9.67 16.67
C LEU A 70 7.63 8.22 17.07
N TRP A 71 8.84 7.77 16.76
CA TRP A 71 9.27 6.43 17.15
C TRP A 71 9.60 6.31 18.63
N ASP A 72 10.12 7.36 19.28
CA ASP A 72 10.32 7.39 20.73
C ASP A 72 8.99 7.29 21.47
N GLU A 73 7.99 8.07 21.05
CA GLU A 73 6.62 7.98 21.56
C GLU A 73 6.02 6.59 21.34
N THR A 74 6.16 6.05 20.14
CA THR A 74 5.65 4.72 19.78
C THR A 74 6.29 3.63 20.63
N ARG A 75 7.60 3.66 20.84
CA ARG A 75 8.30 2.69 21.70
C ARG A 75 7.81 2.74 23.14
N ALA A 76 7.67 3.94 23.69
CA ALA A 76 7.13 4.11 25.04
C ALA A 76 5.69 3.59 25.16
N TRP A 77 4.86 3.83 24.15
CA TRP A 77 3.49 3.29 24.11
C TRP A 77 3.47 1.77 24.00
N LEU A 78 4.33 1.15 23.19
CA LEU A 78 4.41 -0.31 23.02
C LEU A 78 4.74 -1.06 24.31
N GLU A 79 5.43 -0.45 25.28
CA GLU A 79 5.71 -1.06 26.59
C GLU A 79 4.43 -1.35 27.38
N THR A 80 3.34 -0.63 27.12
CA THR A 80 2.08 -0.75 27.86
C THR A 80 0.87 -1.08 26.97
N ALA A 81 1.08 -1.14 25.65
CA ALA A 81 0.03 -1.41 24.69
C ALA A 81 -0.59 -2.81 24.87
N GLN A 82 -1.89 -2.89 24.82
CA GLN A 82 -2.60 -4.17 24.75
C GLN A 82 -2.61 -4.64 23.30
N ALA A 83 -1.80 -5.64 22.99
CA ALA A 83 -1.62 -6.19 21.66
C ALA A 83 -2.02 -7.67 21.62
N GLU A 84 -2.82 -8.05 20.62
CA GLU A 84 -3.21 -9.42 20.33
C GLU A 84 -2.71 -9.80 18.94
N GLN A 85 -1.98 -10.95 18.84
CA GLN A 85 -1.55 -11.49 17.54
C GLN A 85 -2.73 -12.22 16.90
N LEU A 86 -3.02 -11.89 15.65
CA LEU A 86 -4.10 -12.47 14.88
C LEU A 86 -3.58 -13.15 13.62
N SER A 87 -4.37 -14.08 13.10
CA SER A 87 -4.12 -14.63 11.77
C SER A 87 -5.41 -15.00 11.07
N VAL A 88 -5.44 -14.81 9.74
CA VAL A 88 -6.52 -15.25 8.86
C VAL A 88 -5.94 -16.13 7.77
N THR A 89 -6.78 -16.94 7.14
CA THR A 89 -6.36 -17.81 6.03
C THR A 89 -7.09 -17.39 4.76
N THR A 90 -6.33 -17.12 3.71
CA THR A 90 -6.86 -16.74 2.40
C THR A 90 -7.53 -17.91 1.70
N GLN A 91 -8.31 -17.64 0.64
CA GLN A 91 -8.98 -18.69 -0.13
C GLN A 91 -7.99 -19.65 -0.81
N ASP A 92 -6.82 -19.18 -1.18
CA ASP A 92 -5.73 -19.96 -1.78
C ASP A 92 -4.79 -20.60 -0.72
N GLY A 93 -5.15 -20.49 0.57
CA GLY A 93 -4.54 -21.25 1.67
C GLY A 93 -3.34 -20.59 2.34
N TYR A 94 -3.00 -19.34 2.04
CA TYR A 94 -1.94 -18.61 2.74
C TYR A 94 -2.42 -18.11 4.10
N ARG A 95 -1.57 -18.26 5.11
CA ARG A 95 -1.76 -17.64 6.42
C ARG A 95 -1.25 -16.20 6.36
N LEU A 96 -2.12 -15.26 6.71
CA LEU A 96 -1.76 -13.86 6.91
C LEU A 96 -1.72 -13.57 8.41
N ALA A 97 -0.75 -12.80 8.84
CA ALA A 97 -0.55 -12.38 10.21
C ALA A 97 -0.93 -10.91 10.39
N GLY A 98 -1.35 -10.54 11.60
CA GLY A 98 -1.66 -9.17 11.96
C GLY A 98 -1.62 -8.98 13.46
N VAL A 99 -1.64 -7.74 13.89
CA VAL A 99 -1.73 -7.37 15.30
C VAL A 99 -2.93 -6.45 15.51
N LEU A 100 -3.68 -6.71 16.56
CA LEU A 100 -4.76 -5.86 17.05
C LEU A 100 -4.27 -5.14 18.31
N PHE A 101 -4.28 -3.82 18.26
CA PHE A 101 -4.08 -2.97 19.42
C PHE A 101 -5.42 -2.47 19.93
N SER A 102 -5.65 -2.65 21.24
CA SER A 102 -6.87 -2.19 21.91
C SER A 102 -6.62 -0.86 22.63
N PRO A 103 -7.60 0.07 22.66
CA PRO A 103 -7.51 1.29 23.45
C PRO A 103 -7.40 0.95 24.94
N SER A 104 -6.59 1.70 25.68
CA SER A 104 -6.46 1.56 27.12
C SER A 104 -7.41 2.52 27.85
N ALA A 105 -7.69 2.26 29.15
CA ALA A 105 -8.46 3.15 30.00
C ALA A 105 -7.82 4.55 30.18
N ALA A 106 -6.55 4.70 29.80
CA ALA A 106 -5.82 5.96 29.81
C ALA A 106 -5.93 6.75 28.50
N ALA A 107 -6.67 6.23 27.50
CA ALA A 107 -6.90 6.95 26.25
C ALA A 107 -7.59 8.29 26.53
N ASP A 108 -7.11 9.36 25.91
CA ASP A 108 -7.67 10.72 26.04
C ASP A 108 -8.97 10.83 25.20
N SER A 109 -9.91 9.95 25.47
CA SER A 109 -11.19 9.89 24.78
C SER A 109 -12.35 10.07 25.77
N ALA A 110 -13.35 10.83 25.36
CA ALA A 110 -14.59 10.98 26.11
C ALA A 110 -15.43 9.67 26.17
N ILE A 111 -15.00 8.65 25.43
CA ILE A 111 -15.66 7.34 25.34
C ILE A 111 -14.79 6.33 26.09
N SER A 112 -15.37 5.58 27.03
CA SER A 112 -14.62 4.49 27.67
C SER A 112 -14.28 3.42 26.61
N PRO A 113 -13.08 2.78 26.71
CA PRO A 113 -12.63 1.78 25.74
C PRO A 113 -13.66 0.67 25.50
N GLU A 114 -14.36 0.27 26.55
CA GLU A 114 -15.37 -0.80 26.54
C GLU A 114 -16.61 -0.48 25.67
N ASN A 115 -16.83 0.80 25.36
CA ASN A 115 -17.96 1.28 24.55
C ASN A 115 -17.50 1.92 23.23
N SER A 116 -16.25 1.78 22.87
CA SER A 116 -15.73 2.28 21.61
C SER A 116 -15.96 1.27 20.50
N HIS A 117 -16.76 1.65 19.50
CA HIS A 117 -16.93 0.89 18.25
C HIS A 117 -16.04 1.43 17.11
N ARG A 118 -15.02 2.25 17.43
CA ARG A 118 -14.14 2.88 16.44
C ARG A 118 -12.97 1.97 16.13
N TRP A 119 -12.82 1.65 14.85
CA TRP A 119 -11.77 0.76 14.35
C TRP A 119 -11.01 1.40 13.21
N VAL A 120 -9.73 1.10 13.11
CA VAL A 120 -8.93 1.38 11.93
C VAL A 120 -8.25 0.11 11.44
N LEU A 121 -8.33 -0.15 10.14
CA LEU A 121 -7.53 -1.15 9.43
C LEU A 121 -6.39 -0.43 8.72
N LEU A 122 -5.14 -0.67 9.15
CA LEU A 122 -3.94 0.01 8.66
C LEU A 122 -3.18 -0.87 7.67
N LEU A 123 -2.94 -0.37 6.46
CA LEU A 123 -2.33 -1.12 5.35
C LEU A 123 -0.98 -0.50 4.96
N HIS A 124 0.09 -1.29 5.05
CA HIS A 124 1.46 -0.83 4.78
C HIS A 124 1.80 -0.73 3.29
N GLY A 125 2.95 -0.12 2.98
CA GLY A 125 3.46 0.07 1.63
C GLY A 125 4.07 -1.19 0.99
N TYR A 126 4.52 -1.05 -0.24
CA TYR A 126 5.26 -2.08 -0.98
C TYR A 126 6.54 -2.46 -0.24
N THR A 127 6.80 -3.77 -0.10
CA THR A 127 7.92 -4.34 0.69
C THR A 127 7.99 -3.93 2.16
N GLY A 128 6.98 -3.22 2.66
CA GLY A 128 6.84 -2.88 4.07
C GLY A 128 6.27 -4.02 4.91
N TRP A 129 6.08 -3.77 6.18
CA TRP A 129 5.48 -4.68 7.16
C TRP A 129 4.71 -3.89 8.23
N LYS A 130 3.89 -4.58 9.01
CA LYS A 130 2.96 -3.98 10.00
C LYS A 130 3.61 -2.99 10.96
N GLU A 131 4.86 -3.25 11.40
CA GLU A 131 5.56 -2.43 12.39
C GLU A 131 5.78 -1.00 11.88
N GLU A 132 5.93 -0.78 10.58
CA GLU A 132 6.12 0.56 10.01
C GLU A 132 4.94 1.50 10.28
N LEU A 133 3.74 0.94 10.48
CA LEU A 133 2.52 1.69 10.77
C LEU A 133 2.22 1.84 12.26
N TYR A 134 3.07 1.33 13.16
CA TYR A 134 2.86 1.48 14.60
C TYR A 134 2.81 2.92 15.09
N PRO A 135 3.57 3.89 14.53
CA PRO A 135 3.38 5.29 14.89
C PRO A 135 1.95 5.80 14.59
N ILE A 136 1.36 5.36 13.47
CA ILE A 136 -0.03 5.69 13.14
C ILE A 136 -0.99 4.96 14.09
N ALA A 137 -0.77 3.67 14.33
CA ALA A 137 -1.58 2.89 15.26
C ALA A 137 -1.60 3.50 16.67
N CYS A 138 -0.44 3.94 17.17
CA CYS A 138 -0.29 4.65 18.44
C CYS A 138 -1.24 5.84 18.54
N GLN A 139 -1.26 6.71 17.54
CA GLN A 139 -2.10 7.89 17.50
C GLN A 139 -3.61 7.58 17.46
N TYR A 140 -4.01 6.51 16.78
CA TYR A 140 -5.40 6.04 16.78
C TYR A 140 -5.81 5.46 18.13
N VAL A 141 -4.95 4.59 18.69
CA VAL A 141 -5.27 3.90 19.97
C VAL A 141 -5.34 4.90 21.12
N GLN A 142 -4.48 5.91 21.16
CA GLN A 142 -4.54 7.00 22.13
C GLN A 142 -5.85 7.81 22.04
N ARG A 143 -6.53 7.78 20.89
CA ARG A 143 -7.84 8.44 20.66
C ARG A 143 -9.03 7.49 20.76
N GLY A 144 -8.81 6.30 21.33
CA GLY A 144 -9.88 5.36 21.63
C GLY A 144 -10.29 4.45 20.46
N TYR A 145 -9.48 4.33 19.41
CA TYR A 145 -9.71 3.38 18.33
C TYR A 145 -9.06 2.02 18.62
N TYR A 146 -9.69 0.96 18.20
CA TYR A 146 -9.01 -0.31 17.94
C TYR A 146 -8.23 -0.19 16.64
N ALA A 147 -6.95 -0.58 16.64
CA ALA A 147 -6.12 -0.55 15.45
C ALA A 147 -5.69 -1.97 15.04
N LEU A 148 -6.21 -2.45 13.92
CA LEU A 148 -5.80 -3.71 13.32
C LEU A 148 -4.77 -3.44 12.23
N VAL A 149 -3.58 -4.01 12.38
CA VAL A 149 -2.42 -3.79 11.51
C VAL A 149 -1.93 -5.13 10.97
N PRO A 150 -2.37 -5.55 9.79
CA PRO A 150 -1.89 -6.78 9.17
C PRO A 150 -0.56 -6.57 8.43
N ASP A 151 0.22 -7.64 8.36
CA ASP A 151 1.15 -7.85 7.26
C ASP A 151 0.37 -8.26 6.03
N MET A 152 0.43 -7.49 4.94
CA MET A 152 -0.19 -7.88 3.69
C MET A 152 0.51 -9.11 3.09
N ARG A 153 -0.09 -9.72 2.09
CA ARG A 153 0.47 -10.89 1.39
C ARG A 153 1.95 -10.70 1.03
N CYS A 154 2.77 -11.71 1.29
CA CYS A 154 4.22 -11.72 1.04
C CYS A 154 5.05 -10.75 1.90
N SER A 155 4.51 -10.21 2.98
CA SER A 155 5.21 -9.26 3.85
C SER A 155 5.27 -9.75 5.28
N GLY A 156 6.33 -9.38 6.01
CA GLY A 156 6.50 -9.70 7.42
C GLY A 156 6.30 -11.18 7.74
N GLU A 157 5.31 -11.51 8.58
CA GLU A 157 4.96 -12.87 8.97
C GLU A 157 3.88 -13.51 8.08
N SER A 158 3.36 -12.78 7.08
CA SER A 158 2.34 -13.27 6.14
C SER A 158 2.95 -14.07 5.00
N GLN A 159 2.28 -15.15 4.64
CA GLN A 159 2.66 -15.99 3.51
C GLN A 159 2.20 -15.41 2.17
N GLY A 160 2.77 -15.92 1.08
CA GLY A 160 2.41 -15.58 -0.29
C GLY A 160 3.56 -15.80 -1.24
N ASP A 161 3.27 -15.84 -2.54
CA ASP A 161 4.27 -16.02 -3.60
C ASP A 161 4.53 -14.73 -4.38
N PHE A 162 3.51 -13.86 -4.49
CA PHE A 162 3.56 -12.61 -5.24
C PHE A 162 2.96 -11.46 -4.44
N ILE A 163 3.66 -10.32 -4.43
CA ILE A 163 3.12 -9.05 -3.93
C ILE A 163 1.95 -8.66 -4.84
N GLY A 164 0.81 -8.34 -4.25
CA GLY A 164 -0.44 -8.14 -4.97
C GLY A 164 -0.65 -6.76 -5.55
N MET A 165 0.24 -5.79 -5.27
CA MET A 165 0.10 -4.39 -5.67
C MET A 165 -1.27 -3.78 -5.30
N GLY A 166 -1.81 -4.15 -4.13
CA GLY A 166 -3.15 -3.77 -3.69
C GLY A 166 -4.29 -4.54 -4.35
N TRP A 167 -4.07 -5.19 -5.49
CA TRP A 167 -5.13 -5.87 -6.24
C TRP A 167 -5.56 -7.19 -5.61
N THR A 168 -4.63 -8.09 -5.32
CA THR A 168 -4.94 -9.31 -4.58
C THR A 168 -5.18 -9.01 -3.11
N ASP A 169 -4.41 -8.06 -2.56
CA ASP A 169 -4.49 -7.63 -1.17
C ASP A 169 -5.88 -7.10 -0.79
N ARG A 170 -6.60 -6.46 -1.71
CA ARG A 170 -7.96 -5.96 -1.45
C ARG A 170 -8.95 -7.09 -1.11
N ILE A 171 -8.73 -8.29 -1.65
CA ILE A 171 -9.54 -9.48 -1.35
C ILE A 171 -9.13 -10.04 0.01
N ASP A 172 -7.84 -10.14 0.26
CA ASP A 172 -7.29 -10.62 1.53
C ASP A 172 -7.74 -9.72 2.70
N ASN A 173 -7.74 -8.40 2.50
CA ASN A 173 -8.13 -7.45 3.54
C ASN A 173 -9.64 -7.49 3.89
N GLN A 174 -10.48 -8.06 3.04
CA GLN A 174 -11.88 -8.36 3.42
C GLN A 174 -11.97 -9.42 4.53
N LEU A 175 -10.99 -10.31 4.65
CA LEU A 175 -10.91 -11.26 5.76
C LEU A 175 -10.66 -10.53 7.09
N TRP A 176 -9.84 -9.49 7.07
CA TRP A 176 -9.60 -8.65 8.25
C TRP A 176 -10.83 -7.80 8.62
N LEU A 177 -11.58 -7.30 7.62
CA LEU A 177 -12.87 -6.66 7.89
C LEU A 177 -13.86 -7.65 8.54
N LYS A 178 -13.89 -8.88 8.07
CA LYS A 178 -14.71 -9.93 8.69
C LYS A 178 -14.26 -10.21 10.13
N GLU A 179 -12.96 -10.29 10.40
CA GLU A 179 -12.41 -10.49 11.75
C GLU A 179 -12.84 -9.35 12.69
N ILE A 180 -12.82 -8.10 12.23
CA ILE A 180 -13.33 -6.95 12.99
C ILE A 180 -14.81 -7.13 13.29
N LEU A 181 -15.63 -7.44 12.29
CA LEU A 181 -17.08 -7.55 12.44
C LEU A 181 -17.54 -8.77 13.26
N ASP A 182 -16.76 -9.85 13.24
CA ASP A 182 -17.01 -11.00 14.12
C ASP A 182 -16.79 -10.64 15.60
N ARG A 183 -15.92 -9.66 15.90
CA ARG A 183 -15.63 -9.16 17.25
C ARG A 183 -16.57 -8.02 17.66
N ASP A 184 -16.86 -7.13 16.72
CA ASP A 184 -17.69 -5.95 16.92
C ASP A 184 -18.61 -5.72 15.71
N PRO A 185 -19.85 -6.27 15.75
CA PRO A 185 -20.82 -6.07 14.68
C PRO A 185 -21.26 -4.60 14.47
N GLU A 186 -21.04 -3.74 15.47
CA GLU A 186 -21.37 -2.31 15.43
C GLU A 186 -20.15 -1.42 15.10
N ALA A 187 -19.04 -2.02 14.68
CA ALA A 187 -17.79 -1.31 14.37
C ALA A 187 -18.02 -0.17 13.36
N GLU A 188 -17.40 0.97 13.61
CA GLU A 188 -17.20 2.05 12.66
C GLU A 188 -15.77 2.00 12.15
N ILE A 189 -15.57 1.46 10.94
CA ILE A 189 -14.26 1.09 10.42
C ILE A 189 -13.72 2.16 9.48
N VAL A 190 -12.50 2.61 9.74
CA VAL A 190 -11.71 3.44 8.85
C VAL A 190 -10.70 2.55 8.12
N LEU A 191 -10.61 2.66 6.80
CA LEU A 191 -9.50 2.09 6.04
C LEU A 191 -8.42 3.16 5.91
N GLN A 192 -7.23 2.91 6.42
CA GLN A 192 -6.09 3.79 6.18
C GLN A 192 -4.92 3.01 5.62
N GLY A 193 -4.26 3.55 4.62
CA GLY A 193 -3.06 2.95 4.06
C GLY A 193 -2.02 3.97 3.63
N GLN A 194 -0.80 3.47 3.45
CA GLN A 194 0.33 4.22 2.95
C GLN A 194 0.84 3.60 1.65
N SER A 195 1.09 4.40 0.61
CA SER A 195 1.63 3.98 -0.69
C SER A 195 0.80 2.85 -1.32
N MET A 196 1.34 1.64 -1.50
CA MET A 196 0.60 0.47 -1.97
C MET A 196 -0.63 0.18 -1.09
N GLY A 197 -0.50 0.29 0.23
CA GLY A 197 -1.61 0.12 1.17
C GLY A 197 -2.70 1.18 0.99
N ALA A 198 -2.31 2.43 0.68
CA ALA A 198 -3.25 3.51 0.37
C ALA A 198 -4.02 3.22 -0.93
N SER A 199 -3.32 2.76 -1.96
CA SER A 199 -3.94 2.34 -3.22
C SER A 199 -4.87 1.14 -3.02
N CYS A 200 -4.48 0.19 -2.15
CA CYS A 200 -5.32 -0.94 -1.75
C CYS A 200 -6.62 -0.47 -1.06
N ALA A 201 -6.52 0.43 -0.07
CA ALA A 201 -7.69 1.00 0.61
C ALA A 201 -8.66 1.68 -0.36
N LEU A 202 -8.13 2.44 -1.33
CA LEU A 202 -8.93 3.07 -2.39
C LEU A 202 -9.56 2.04 -3.32
N MET A 203 -8.85 0.98 -3.71
CA MET A 203 -9.43 -0.12 -4.51
C MET A 203 -10.56 -0.83 -3.76
N MET A 204 -10.34 -1.13 -2.47
CA MET A 204 -11.38 -1.71 -1.60
C MET A 204 -12.62 -0.84 -1.55
N SER A 205 -12.46 0.48 -1.44
CA SER A 205 -13.59 1.41 -1.32
C SER A 205 -14.55 1.40 -2.51
N GLY A 206 -14.08 0.98 -3.67
CA GLY A 206 -14.89 0.84 -4.88
C GLY A 206 -15.67 -0.48 -4.96
N GLU A 207 -15.51 -1.36 -3.98
CA GLU A 207 -16.19 -2.66 -3.92
C GLU A 207 -17.42 -2.61 -2.99
N ASN A 208 -18.16 -3.72 -2.96
CA ASN A 208 -19.31 -3.86 -2.05
C ASN A 208 -18.82 -4.16 -0.64
N LEU A 209 -18.43 -3.13 0.10
CA LEU A 209 -17.97 -3.25 1.49
C LEU A 209 -19.14 -3.30 2.48
N PRO A 210 -18.92 -3.87 3.68
CA PRO A 210 -19.86 -3.78 4.79
C PRO A 210 -20.18 -2.31 5.12
N PRO A 211 -21.43 -1.97 5.50
CA PRO A 211 -21.85 -0.61 5.82
C PRO A 211 -21.15 -0.02 7.05
N GLN A 212 -20.46 -0.86 7.81
CA GLN A 212 -19.60 -0.48 8.92
C GLN A 212 -18.33 0.25 8.49
N VAL A 213 -17.89 0.10 7.23
CA VAL A 213 -16.78 0.90 6.68
C VAL A 213 -17.31 2.31 6.40
N LYS A 214 -16.70 3.32 7.04
CA LYS A 214 -17.21 4.69 7.08
C LYS A 214 -16.38 5.70 6.32
N ALA A 215 -15.09 5.50 6.23
CA ALA A 215 -14.16 6.45 5.61
C ALA A 215 -12.88 5.77 5.12
N VAL A 216 -12.20 6.45 4.20
CA VAL A 216 -10.87 6.05 3.71
C VAL A 216 -9.89 7.20 3.90
N VAL A 217 -8.70 6.89 4.44
CA VAL A 217 -7.55 7.79 4.51
C VAL A 217 -6.43 7.18 3.66
N SER A 218 -5.95 7.91 2.70
CA SER A 218 -5.00 7.44 1.69
C SER A 218 -3.77 8.34 1.66
N ASP A 219 -2.63 7.83 2.09
CA ASP A 219 -1.35 8.55 2.09
C ASP A 219 -0.47 8.07 0.93
N CYS A 220 -0.11 8.97 0.02
CA CYS A 220 0.75 8.79 -1.16
C CYS A 220 0.36 7.62 -2.10
N ALA A 221 -0.95 7.44 -2.36
CA ALA A 221 -1.44 6.42 -3.28
C ALA A 221 -1.10 6.72 -4.74
N TYR A 222 -0.86 5.67 -5.53
CA TYR A 222 -0.79 5.74 -7.00
C TYR A 222 -2.18 5.54 -7.64
N THR A 223 -2.35 6.04 -8.87
CA THR A 223 -3.59 5.87 -9.65
C THR A 223 -3.81 4.43 -10.09
N ASP A 224 -2.75 3.79 -10.59
CA ASP A 224 -2.69 2.37 -10.94
C ASP A 224 -1.23 1.89 -10.96
N ALA A 225 -1.05 0.59 -10.71
CA ALA A 225 0.29 0.00 -10.59
C ALA A 225 1.06 0.03 -11.91
N TYR A 226 0.39 -0.13 -13.06
CA TYR A 226 1.05 -0.10 -14.36
C TYR A 226 1.66 1.27 -14.65
N SER A 227 0.89 2.35 -14.44
CA SER A 227 1.35 3.73 -14.66
C SER A 227 2.49 4.11 -13.72
N MET A 228 2.43 3.66 -12.46
CA MET A 228 3.52 3.83 -11.50
C MET A 228 4.81 3.17 -11.99
N PHE A 229 4.77 1.89 -12.36
CA PHE A 229 5.95 1.18 -12.88
C PHE A 229 6.45 1.78 -14.20
N ALA A 230 5.56 2.21 -15.10
CA ALA A 230 5.94 2.88 -16.34
C ALA A 230 6.72 4.16 -16.09
N LYS A 231 6.29 4.95 -15.10
CA LYS A 231 7.02 6.15 -14.66
C LYS A 231 8.40 5.79 -14.11
N GLN A 232 8.47 4.85 -13.17
CA GLN A 232 9.75 4.44 -12.57
C GLN A 232 10.73 3.90 -13.61
N MET A 233 10.27 3.09 -14.56
CA MET A 233 11.12 2.62 -15.69
C MET A 233 11.70 3.78 -16.49
N LYS A 234 10.89 4.80 -16.76
CA LYS A 234 11.33 5.98 -17.48
C LYS A 234 12.32 6.81 -16.67
N ASP A 235 12.02 7.07 -15.40
CA ASP A 235 12.78 8.00 -14.57
C ASP A 235 14.12 7.40 -14.09
N TRP A 236 14.12 6.11 -13.72
CA TRP A 236 15.32 5.46 -13.19
C TRP A 236 16.22 4.85 -14.28
N PHE A 237 15.62 4.35 -15.36
CA PHE A 237 16.37 3.62 -16.40
C PHE A 237 16.35 4.30 -17.77
N GLY A 238 15.57 5.37 -17.95
CA GLY A 238 15.39 6.02 -19.26
C GLY A 238 14.68 5.12 -20.28
N LEU A 239 14.00 4.05 -19.83
CA LEU A 239 13.38 3.06 -20.70
C LEU A 239 11.90 3.35 -20.93
N PRO A 240 11.37 3.13 -22.16
CA PRO A 240 9.94 3.18 -22.42
C PRO A 240 9.25 1.95 -21.79
N SER A 241 7.97 2.08 -21.42
CA SER A 241 7.19 0.96 -20.92
C SER A 241 7.02 -0.17 -21.94
N PHE A 242 6.73 0.17 -23.20
CA PHE A 242 6.63 -0.81 -24.28
C PHE A 242 8.00 -1.11 -24.89
N PRO A 243 8.37 -2.38 -25.16
CA PRO A 243 7.58 -3.61 -24.93
C PRO A 243 7.84 -4.25 -23.55
N ILE A 244 8.77 -3.77 -22.75
CA ILE A 244 9.30 -4.47 -21.58
C ILE A 244 8.20 -4.63 -20.50
N LEU A 245 7.59 -3.53 -20.07
CA LEU A 245 6.58 -3.56 -19.03
C LEU A 245 5.33 -4.35 -19.44
N ASP A 246 4.90 -4.25 -20.72
CA ASP A 246 3.80 -5.05 -21.23
C ASP A 246 4.11 -6.56 -21.22
N SER A 247 5.34 -6.94 -21.53
CA SER A 247 5.78 -8.33 -21.45
C SER A 247 5.91 -8.82 -20.01
N MET A 248 6.41 -7.97 -19.11
CA MET A 248 6.42 -8.25 -17.67
C MET A 248 5.01 -8.43 -17.14
N ASN A 249 4.09 -7.55 -17.52
CA ASN A 249 2.68 -7.64 -17.13
C ASN A 249 2.02 -8.93 -17.63
N LEU A 250 2.27 -9.32 -18.88
CA LEU A 250 1.81 -10.62 -19.39
C LEU A 250 2.43 -11.79 -18.60
N MET A 251 3.70 -11.71 -18.25
CA MET A 251 4.35 -12.73 -17.42
C MET A 251 3.75 -12.78 -16.02
N LEU A 252 3.40 -11.64 -15.44
CA LEU A 252 2.71 -11.54 -14.14
C LEU A 252 1.31 -12.17 -14.21
N GLN A 253 0.54 -11.90 -15.25
CA GLN A 253 -0.76 -12.56 -15.45
C GLN A 253 -0.65 -14.07 -15.47
N LEU A 254 0.38 -14.61 -16.14
CA LEU A 254 0.60 -16.05 -16.24
C LEU A 254 1.11 -16.69 -14.94
N ARG A 255 1.85 -15.96 -14.10
CA ARG A 255 2.49 -16.49 -12.90
C ARG A 255 1.79 -16.07 -11.61
N GLY A 256 1.42 -14.79 -11.51
CA GLY A 256 0.81 -14.16 -10.33
C GLY A 256 -0.71 -14.06 -10.42
N GLY A 257 -1.30 -14.32 -11.59
CA GLY A 257 -2.76 -14.40 -11.77
C GLY A 257 -3.47 -13.04 -11.82
N TYR A 258 -2.75 -11.90 -11.97
CA TYR A 258 -3.37 -10.58 -12.05
C TYR A 258 -2.67 -9.65 -13.04
N ASP A 259 -3.38 -8.61 -13.47
CA ASP A 259 -2.90 -7.56 -14.38
C ASP A 259 -2.56 -6.29 -13.57
N LEU A 260 -1.40 -5.67 -13.80
CA LEU A 260 -1.03 -4.41 -13.17
C LEU A 260 -2.00 -3.27 -13.49
N LYS A 261 -2.70 -3.32 -14.61
CA LYS A 261 -3.69 -2.33 -15.03
C LYS A 261 -5.01 -2.46 -14.23
N ASP A 262 -5.30 -3.65 -13.72
CA ASP A 262 -6.46 -3.88 -12.85
C ASP A 262 -6.19 -3.33 -11.43
N ALA A 263 -4.92 -3.28 -11.00
CA ALA A 263 -4.51 -2.69 -9.73
C ALA A 263 -4.65 -1.16 -9.77
N SER A 264 -5.91 -0.68 -9.81
CA SER A 264 -6.28 0.73 -10.07
C SER A 264 -7.08 1.35 -8.93
N ALA A 265 -6.42 2.17 -8.12
CA ALA A 265 -7.05 3.03 -7.13
C ALA A 265 -7.99 4.06 -7.78
N LEU A 266 -7.66 4.49 -9.01
CA LEU A 266 -8.50 5.41 -9.79
C LEU A 266 -9.88 4.82 -10.09
N ASN A 267 -9.96 3.53 -10.37
CA ASN A 267 -11.24 2.84 -10.53
C ASN A 267 -11.99 2.72 -9.20
N GLY A 268 -11.28 2.50 -8.10
CA GLY A 268 -11.87 2.45 -6.76
C GLY A 268 -12.55 3.76 -6.39
N VAL A 269 -11.85 4.89 -6.51
CA VAL A 269 -12.40 6.21 -6.11
C VAL A 269 -13.55 6.68 -7.00
N LYS A 270 -13.63 6.25 -8.26
CA LYS A 270 -14.76 6.53 -9.15
C LYS A 270 -16.05 5.84 -8.71
N ASN A 271 -15.94 4.72 -8.04
CA ASN A 271 -17.06 3.87 -7.66
C ASN A 271 -17.42 3.96 -6.17
N THR A 272 -16.61 4.65 -5.37
CA THR A 272 -16.89 4.78 -3.93
C THR A 272 -17.86 5.91 -3.61
N SER A 273 -18.77 5.65 -2.66
CA SER A 273 -19.57 6.69 -1.99
C SER A 273 -18.99 7.10 -0.63
N LEU A 274 -17.96 6.39 -0.15
CA LEU A 274 -17.33 6.69 1.13
C LEU A 274 -16.62 8.05 1.09
N PRO A 275 -16.57 8.77 2.22
CA PRO A 275 -15.68 9.90 2.38
C PRO A 275 -14.22 9.47 2.21
N VAL A 276 -13.44 10.24 1.45
CA VAL A 276 -12.02 9.96 1.16
C VAL A 276 -11.16 11.16 1.52
N LEU A 277 -10.16 10.96 2.37
CA LEU A 277 -9.06 11.90 2.58
C LEU A 277 -7.83 11.41 1.82
N LEU A 278 -7.33 12.23 0.90
CA LEU A 278 -6.09 11.99 0.18
C LEU A 278 -4.99 12.87 0.77
N ILE A 279 -3.88 12.28 1.17
CA ILE A 279 -2.69 12.97 1.67
C ILE A 279 -1.52 12.65 0.74
N HIS A 280 -0.67 13.64 0.45
CA HIS A 280 0.47 13.42 -0.43
C HIS A 280 1.61 14.40 -0.16
N GLY A 281 2.84 13.92 -0.24
CA GLY A 281 4.02 14.78 -0.26
C GLY A 281 4.15 15.51 -1.59
N LYS A 282 4.43 16.81 -1.55
CA LYS A 282 4.54 17.61 -2.79
C LYS A 282 5.77 17.22 -3.62
N GLU A 283 6.85 16.85 -2.96
CA GLU A 283 8.14 16.47 -3.54
C GLU A 283 8.29 14.94 -3.67
N ASP A 284 7.16 14.20 -3.72
CA ASP A 284 7.16 12.77 -3.94
C ASP A 284 7.63 12.46 -5.38
N ASP A 285 8.83 11.89 -5.50
CA ASP A 285 9.47 11.50 -6.76
C ASP A 285 9.16 10.04 -7.15
N MET A 286 8.69 9.24 -6.21
CA MET A 286 8.29 7.84 -6.46
C MET A 286 6.87 7.75 -7.02
N VAL A 287 5.91 8.37 -6.33
CA VAL A 287 4.52 8.51 -6.77
C VAL A 287 4.21 10.00 -6.95
N PRO A 288 4.11 10.51 -8.20
CA PRO A 288 3.96 11.94 -8.42
C PRO A 288 2.71 12.51 -7.76
N VAL A 289 2.82 13.70 -7.17
CA VAL A 289 1.69 14.42 -6.57
C VAL A 289 0.52 14.64 -7.54
N SER A 290 0.78 14.62 -8.86
CA SER A 290 -0.26 14.68 -9.89
C SER A 290 -1.22 13.47 -9.84
N MET A 291 -0.76 12.30 -9.36
CA MET A 291 -1.64 11.14 -9.15
C MET A 291 -2.63 11.39 -8.02
N ALA A 292 -2.22 12.07 -6.93
CA ALA A 292 -3.16 12.46 -5.88
C ALA A 292 -4.23 13.43 -6.39
N GLN A 293 -3.85 14.39 -7.24
CA GLN A 293 -4.81 15.30 -7.88
C GLN A 293 -5.78 14.55 -8.80
N GLU A 294 -5.28 13.60 -9.59
CA GLU A 294 -6.13 12.77 -10.47
C GLU A 294 -7.11 11.92 -9.65
N LEU A 295 -6.66 11.31 -8.55
CA LEU A 295 -7.52 10.57 -7.63
C LEU A 295 -8.59 11.49 -7.00
N TYR A 296 -8.18 12.69 -6.56
CA TYR A 296 -9.09 13.68 -6.00
C TYR A 296 -10.15 14.09 -7.00
N ASP A 297 -9.75 14.44 -8.24
CA ASP A 297 -10.69 14.89 -9.27
C ASP A 297 -11.70 13.80 -9.62
N ALA A 298 -11.26 12.54 -9.63
CA ALA A 298 -12.07 11.38 -10.00
C ALA A 298 -12.98 10.86 -8.87
N ALA A 299 -12.67 11.14 -7.60
CA ALA A 299 -13.44 10.62 -6.46
C ALA A 299 -14.89 11.11 -6.51
N ALA A 300 -15.85 10.18 -6.42
CA ALA A 300 -17.27 10.45 -6.57
C ALA A 300 -17.93 10.97 -5.28
N GLY A 301 -17.45 10.54 -4.10
CA GLY A 301 -17.99 10.89 -2.79
C GLY A 301 -17.46 12.21 -2.21
N LYS A 302 -17.74 12.43 -0.91
CA LYS A 302 -17.07 13.49 -0.13
C LYS A 302 -15.57 13.26 -0.16
N LYS A 303 -14.80 14.31 -0.45
CA LYS A 303 -13.36 14.18 -0.63
C LYS A 303 -12.61 15.39 -0.08
N GLU A 304 -11.44 15.12 0.48
CA GLU A 304 -10.49 16.14 0.93
C GLU A 304 -9.10 15.80 0.40
N LEU A 305 -8.27 16.82 0.16
CA LEU A 305 -6.89 16.66 -0.32
C LEU A 305 -5.94 17.51 0.52
N LEU A 306 -4.95 16.86 1.12
CA LEU A 306 -3.87 17.50 1.85
C LEU A 306 -2.54 17.28 1.12
N ILE A 307 -1.95 18.34 0.60
CA ILE A 307 -0.60 18.30 0.02
C ILE A 307 0.37 18.93 1.01
N ILE A 308 1.41 18.18 1.39
CA ILE A 308 2.43 18.63 2.35
C ILE A 308 3.69 19.07 1.59
N PRO A 309 4.00 20.38 1.58
CA PRO A 309 5.22 20.90 0.95
C PRO A 309 6.47 20.36 1.66
N GLY A 310 7.51 20.03 0.89
CA GLY A 310 8.77 19.52 1.41
C GLY A 310 8.75 18.07 1.85
N ALA A 311 7.61 17.37 1.72
CA ALA A 311 7.53 15.95 1.98
C ALA A 311 7.76 15.14 0.69
N GLY A 312 8.64 14.15 0.76
CA GLY A 312 8.82 13.11 -0.26
C GLY A 312 7.84 11.96 -0.09
N HIS A 313 8.15 10.82 -0.73
CA HIS A 313 7.30 9.63 -0.66
C HIS A 313 7.18 9.11 0.78
N ALA A 314 5.93 8.91 1.24
CA ALA A 314 5.59 8.40 2.58
C ALA A 314 6.17 9.24 3.74
N GLN A 315 6.49 10.54 3.51
CA GLN A 315 7.07 11.44 4.51
C GLN A 315 6.09 12.49 5.05
N ALA A 316 4.85 12.46 4.63
CA ALA A 316 3.84 13.45 5.03
C ALA A 316 3.70 13.53 6.56
N MET A 317 3.59 12.37 7.22
CA MET A 317 3.49 12.24 8.68
C MET A 317 4.73 12.81 9.39
N GLU A 318 5.91 12.52 8.87
CA GLU A 318 7.18 12.93 9.49
C GLU A 318 7.53 14.40 9.21
N LYS A 319 7.05 14.92 8.09
CA LYS A 319 7.29 16.31 7.71
C LYS A 319 6.47 17.28 8.56
N GLU A 320 5.17 17.03 8.70
CA GLU A 320 4.23 17.89 9.43
C GLU A 320 3.29 17.04 10.30
N PRO A 321 3.80 16.42 11.41
CA PRO A 321 3.02 15.47 12.22
C PRO A 321 1.71 16.05 12.75
N GLU A 322 1.74 17.27 13.28
CA GLU A 322 0.54 17.92 13.84
C GLU A 322 -0.52 18.18 12.75
N LEU A 323 -0.11 18.66 11.59
CA LEU A 323 -0.99 18.90 10.45
C LEU A 323 -1.54 17.58 9.90
N TYR A 324 -0.69 16.57 9.78
CA TYR A 324 -1.06 15.24 9.28
C TYR A 324 -2.15 14.60 10.17
N PHE A 325 -1.88 14.42 11.46
CA PHE A 325 -2.83 13.80 12.37
C PHE A 325 -4.04 14.69 12.66
N GLY A 326 -3.84 16.01 12.79
CA GLY A 326 -4.93 16.97 12.95
C GLY A 326 -5.95 16.86 11.82
N THR A 327 -5.48 16.88 10.56
CA THR A 327 -6.36 16.75 9.38
C THR A 327 -7.09 15.41 9.36
N ILE A 328 -6.39 14.30 9.67
CA ILE A 328 -7.02 12.97 9.71
C ILE A 328 -8.17 12.94 10.73
N PHE A 329 -7.92 13.36 11.97
CA PHE A 329 -8.94 13.24 13.02
C PHE A 329 -10.07 14.27 12.86
N ASP A 330 -9.80 15.46 12.31
CA ASP A 330 -10.84 16.42 11.94
C ASP A 330 -11.76 15.85 10.84
N PHE A 331 -11.17 15.26 9.78
CA PHE A 331 -11.92 14.57 8.72
C PHE A 331 -12.76 13.41 9.27
N LEU A 332 -12.19 12.58 10.14
CA LEU A 332 -12.89 11.44 10.74
C LEU A 332 -14.01 11.88 11.66
N SER A 333 -13.83 12.94 12.46
CA SER A 333 -14.87 13.48 13.33
C SER A 333 -16.12 13.88 12.55
N GLN A 334 -15.95 14.45 11.36
CA GLN A 334 -17.04 14.85 10.47
C GLN A 334 -17.66 13.65 9.72
N SER A 335 -16.87 12.60 9.46
CA SER A 335 -17.30 11.44 8.66
C SER A 335 -18.02 10.39 9.52
N LEU A 336 -17.58 10.19 10.77
CA LEU A 336 -18.21 9.24 11.72
C LEU A 336 -19.45 9.84 12.41
N SER A 337 -19.46 11.15 12.70
CA SER A 337 -20.60 11.82 13.35
C SER A 337 -21.82 11.98 12.44
N SER A 338 -21.64 11.95 11.12
CA SER A 338 -22.74 12.06 10.15
C SER A 338 -23.54 10.76 9.98
N SER A 339 -23.19 9.71 10.72
CA SER A 339 -23.83 8.38 10.66
C SER A 339 -24.98 8.19 11.65
N SER A 340 -25.36 9.23 12.42
CA SER A 340 -26.59 9.20 13.21
C SER A 340 -27.81 9.43 12.31
N PRO A 341 -28.85 8.59 12.40
CA PRO A 341 -30.01 8.60 11.49
C PRO A 341 -30.83 9.87 11.57
#